data_86c67803f1e99dc892a4e00ab493dfbc
#
_entry.id   86c67803f1e99dc892a4e00ab493dfbc
#
_cell.length_a   1.000
_cell.length_b   1.000
_cell.length_c   1.000
_cell.angle_alpha   90.00
_cell.angle_beta   90.00
_cell.angle_gamma   90.00
#
_symmetry.space_group_name_H-M   'P 1'
#
loop_
_entity.id
_entity.type
_entity.pdbx_description
1 polymer ?
#
loop_
_entity_poly.entity_id
_entity_poly.type
_entity_poly.pdbx_seq_one_letter_code
_entity_poly.pdbx_strand_id
1 'polypeptide(L)'
;MRVTAAGSLPGTDFRGALSAMAELLPEVLPLPELPDRGVGSDMVGRALGLIDGLGFDLQPAGWRLTPHAGADHRRARAQWRHDLDDAEELLQGFDGVLKVGVAGPWTLAACVERFAGDRLLADHGARRELSQALAAGVEDLRGELSRRVPGATLWLQVDEPSLVAVRSGAIPTSSGFSKHRSVDTPELVEALAPFGAAFAPDGGSVLHCCAPGGWLDVARSAGFASVSVDAAIVDREELAAWCDEQRGVILGVVDSAPRAPQGVDALVRRALTTWRPLQMALYDGVLLGTSCGLAGWNRANVSPQLSALRRAAALFEESTDR
;
A
#
# COMPACT_ATOMS: atom_id res chain seq x y z
N MET A 1 -21.56 3.38 -2.47
CA MET A 1 -20.15 3.11 -2.92
C MET A 1 -19.23 3.03 -1.71
N ARG A 2 -18.35 2.02 -1.66
CA ARG A 2 -17.38 1.81 -0.59
C ARG A 2 -16.21 2.80 -0.66
N VAL A 3 -15.59 3.07 0.48
CA VAL A 3 -14.42 3.95 0.61
C VAL A 3 -13.33 3.28 1.43
N THR A 4 -12.07 3.70 1.21
CA THR A 4 -10.92 3.27 2.01
C THR A 4 -9.83 4.35 2.03
N ALA A 5 -8.72 4.12 2.73
CA ALA A 5 -7.53 4.96 2.69
C ALA A 5 -6.29 4.10 2.47
N ALA A 6 -5.16 4.68 2.09
CA ALA A 6 -3.92 3.94 1.89
C ALA A 6 -3.49 3.20 3.17
N GLY A 7 -3.53 3.86 4.33
CA GLY A 7 -3.24 3.21 5.63
C GLY A 7 -2.40 4.10 6.56
N SER A 8 -1.41 4.81 6.05
CA SER A 8 -0.54 5.59 6.92
C SER A 8 -1.18 6.89 7.42
N LEU A 9 -1.00 7.17 8.71
CA LEU A 9 -1.62 8.26 9.46
C LEU A 9 -0.57 8.99 10.33
N PRO A 10 -0.82 10.28 10.67
CA PRO A 10 0.02 11.02 11.62
C PRO A 10 -0.20 10.56 13.06
N GLY A 11 0.85 10.69 13.86
CA GLY A 11 0.81 10.44 15.30
C GLY A 11 1.33 9.05 15.69
N THR A 12 1.23 8.75 16.99
CA THR A 12 1.86 7.55 17.58
C THR A 12 0.89 6.61 18.32
N ASP A 13 -0.37 7.03 18.45
CA ASP A 13 -1.43 6.28 19.14
C ASP A 13 -2.12 5.32 18.17
N PHE A 14 -1.68 4.06 18.14
CA PHE A 14 -2.21 3.05 17.25
C PHE A 14 -3.66 2.67 17.59
N ARG A 15 -3.97 2.50 18.87
CA ARG A 15 -5.32 2.13 19.33
C ARG A 15 -6.34 3.19 18.95
N GLY A 16 -6.03 4.46 19.22
CA GLY A 16 -6.89 5.58 18.83
C GLY A 16 -7.03 5.72 17.32
N ALA A 17 -5.97 5.49 16.55
CA ALA A 17 -6.00 5.50 15.09
C ALA A 17 -6.87 4.36 14.54
N LEU A 18 -6.71 3.13 15.03
CA LEU A 18 -7.49 1.97 14.59
C LEU A 18 -8.98 2.13 14.92
N SER A 19 -9.31 2.58 16.13
CA SER A 19 -10.70 2.82 16.52
C SER A 19 -11.36 3.89 15.65
N ALA A 20 -10.67 5.01 15.38
CA ALA A 20 -11.18 6.05 14.50
C ALA A 20 -11.36 5.59 13.05
N MET A 21 -10.44 4.78 12.54
CA MET A 21 -10.55 4.22 11.19
C MET A 21 -11.69 3.21 11.09
N ALA A 22 -11.90 2.36 12.11
CA ALA A 22 -13.01 1.39 12.14
C ALA A 22 -14.37 2.09 12.15
N GLU A 23 -14.50 3.25 12.82
CA GLU A 23 -15.72 4.06 12.79
C GLU A 23 -15.94 4.75 11.43
N LEU A 24 -14.86 5.28 10.85
CA LEU A 24 -14.94 6.07 9.62
C LEU A 24 -15.01 5.22 8.35
N LEU A 25 -14.38 4.05 8.33
CA LEU A 25 -14.22 3.18 7.17
C LEU A 25 -14.59 1.72 7.49
N PRO A 26 -15.82 1.46 8.00
CA PRO A 26 -16.18 0.13 8.52
C PRO A 26 -16.24 -0.97 7.45
N GLU A 27 -16.45 -0.62 6.18
CA GLU A 27 -16.59 -1.60 5.09
C GLU A 27 -15.24 -2.09 4.57
N VAL A 28 -14.25 -1.17 4.45
CA VAL A 28 -12.87 -1.48 4.00
C VAL A 28 -11.91 -0.72 4.89
N LEU A 29 -11.63 -1.31 6.05
CA LEU A 29 -10.80 -0.76 7.11
C LEU A 29 -9.32 -0.98 6.79
N PRO A 30 -8.49 0.04 6.53
CA PRO A 30 -7.06 -0.13 6.50
C PRO A 30 -6.48 -0.25 7.91
N LEU A 31 -5.62 -1.24 8.14
CA LEU A 31 -4.84 -1.34 9.36
C LEU A 31 -3.88 -0.13 9.43
N PRO A 32 -3.92 0.70 10.49
CA PRO A 32 -3.13 1.92 10.53
C PRO A 32 -1.62 1.68 10.50
N GLU A 33 -0.91 2.55 9.81
CA GLU A 33 0.54 2.67 9.83
C GLU A 33 0.91 4.02 10.41
N LEU A 34 1.78 4.04 11.43
CA LEU A 34 2.14 5.27 12.14
C LEU A 34 3.65 5.50 12.09
N PRO A 35 4.16 6.12 10.99
CA PRO A 35 5.60 6.36 10.83
C PRO A 35 6.22 7.23 11.92
N ASP A 36 5.43 8.10 12.57
CA ASP A 36 5.88 8.93 13.68
C ASP A 36 6.36 8.14 14.91
N ARG A 37 6.07 6.83 14.98
CA ARG A 37 6.61 5.93 16.03
C ARG A 37 8.08 5.56 15.81
N GLY A 38 8.66 5.97 14.70
CA GLY A 38 10.07 5.76 14.36
C GLY A 38 10.27 4.76 13.23
N VAL A 39 11.54 4.55 12.90
CA VAL A 39 11.99 3.85 11.68
C VAL A 39 11.53 2.40 11.52
N GLY A 40 11.18 1.71 12.60
CA GLY A 40 10.58 0.36 12.55
C GLY A 40 9.09 0.39 12.21
N SER A 41 8.46 1.56 12.20
CA SER A 41 7.03 1.78 11.94
C SER A 41 6.78 2.53 10.64
N ASP A 42 7.82 2.94 9.92
CA ASP A 42 7.70 3.46 8.56
C ASP A 42 7.45 2.31 7.56
N MET A 43 7.09 2.65 6.33
CA MET A 43 6.74 1.70 5.28
C MET A 43 7.83 0.62 5.07
N VAL A 44 9.11 1.03 5.01
CA VAL A 44 10.24 0.11 4.79
C VAL A 44 10.49 -0.75 6.03
N GLY A 45 10.61 -0.11 7.20
CA GLY A 45 10.87 -0.81 8.47
C GLY A 45 9.79 -1.81 8.82
N ARG A 46 8.51 -1.47 8.61
CA ARG A 46 7.37 -2.39 8.79
C ARG A 46 7.51 -3.63 7.91
N ALA A 47 7.77 -3.45 6.61
CA ALA A 47 7.91 -4.57 5.69
C ALA A 47 9.11 -5.46 6.04
N LEU A 48 10.25 -4.88 6.37
CA LEU A 48 11.41 -5.64 6.85
C LEU A 48 11.12 -6.40 8.14
N GLY A 49 10.27 -5.87 9.01
CA GLY A 49 9.82 -6.52 10.24
C GLY A 49 9.04 -7.82 10.02
N LEU A 50 8.49 -8.06 8.83
CA LEU A 50 7.83 -9.32 8.45
C LEU A 50 8.82 -10.39 7.99
N ILE A 51 10.00 -10.01 7.53
CA ILE A 51 10.96 -10.93 6.93
C ILE A 51 11.68 -11.74 8.00
N ASP A 52 11.60 -13.06 7.94
CA ASP A 52 12.44 -13.98 8.69
C ASP A 52 13.56 -14.56 7.81
N GLY A 53 14.63 -15.06 8.44
CA GLY A 53 15.76 -15.65 7.73
C GLY A 53 16.77 -14.64 7.14
N LEU A 54 16.39 -13.38 6.92
CA LEU A 54 17.30 -12.30 6.54
C LEU A 54 17.48 -11.31 7.69
N GLY A 55 18.70 -10.84 7.91
CA GLY A 55 19.00 -9.81 8.90
C GLY A 55 19.03 -8.42 8.27
N PHE A 56 18.53 -7.43 9.00
CA PHE A 56 18.61 -6.02 8.62
C PHE A 56 19.04 -5.17 9.79
N ASP A 57 19.67 -4.05 9.52
CA ASP A 57 20.03 -3.05 10.52
C ASP A 57 19.91 -1.64 9.93
N LEU A 58 19.50 -0.68 10.74
CA LEU A 58 19.44 0.70 10.32
C LEU A 58 20.81 1.35 10.51
N GLN A 59 21.31 1.93 9.46
CA GLN A 59 22.57 2.66 9.42
C GLN A 59 22.33 4.12 9.00
N PRO A 60 23.31 5.03 9.15
CA PRO A 60 23.10 6.43 8.77
C PRO A 60 22.64 6.66 7.32
N ALA A 61 22.96 5.73 6.41
CA ALA A 61 22.56 5.77 5.00
C ALA A 61 21.18 5.12 4.73
N GLY A 62 20.57 4.48 5.71
CA GLY A 62 19.31 3.75 5.60
C GLY A 62 19.41 2.28 6.03
N TRP A 63 18.37 1.51 5.71
CA TRP A 63 18.35 0.09 6.00
C TRP A 63 19.37 -0.69 5.17
N ARG A 64 20.05 -1.65 5.79
CA ARG A 64 21.07 -2.50 5.17
C ARG A 64 20.88 -3.95 5.55
N LEU A 65 21.06 -4.85 4.57
CA LEU A 65 21.13 -6.29 4.79
C LEU A 65 22.37 -6.62 5.63
N THR A 66 22.20 -7.45 6.65
CA THR A 66 23.25 -7.88 7.60
C THR A 66 23.16 -9.38 7.86
N PRO A 67 24.24 -10.05 8.34
CA PRO A 67 24.21 -11.49 8.64
C PRO A 67 23.18 -11.88 9.72
N HIS A 68 22.85 -10.94 10.61
CA HIS A 68 21.91 -11.17 11.72
C HIS A 68 20.99 -9.96 11.90
N ALA A 69 19.79 -10.19 12.43
CA ALA A 69 18.85 -9.12 12.73
C ALA A 69 19.43 -8.09 13.73
N GLY A 70 19.55 -6.84 13.31
CA GLY A 70 19.94 -5.72 14.15
C GLY A 70 18.88 -5.32 15.18
N ALA A 71 19.18 -4.33 16.00
CA ALA A 71 18.25 -3.87 17.05
C ALA A 71 16.96 -3.29 16.44
N ASP A 72 17.09 -2.52 15.37
CA ASP A 72 15.94 -1.87 14.72
C ASP A 72 15.05 -2.87 13.99
N HIS A 73 15.62 -3.90 13.37
CA HIS A 73 14.84 -5.01 12.79
C HIS A 73 14.04 -5.76 13.87
N ARG A 74 14.65 -6.07 15.03
CA ARG A 74 13.92 -6.69 16.13
C ARG A 74 12.84 -5.80 16.72
N ARG A 75 13.05 -4.47 16.76
CA ARG A 75 12.02 -3.50 17.15
C ARG A 75 10.84 -3.48 16.18
N ALA A 76 11.10 -3.46 14.87
CA ALA A 76 10.04 -3.54 13.85
C ALA A 76 9.19 -4.80 14.00
N ARG A 77 9.82 -5.97 14.24
CA ARG A 77 9.12 -7.23 14.54
C ARG A 77 8.30 -7.18 15.84
N ALA A 78 8.83 -6.56 16.88
CA ALA A 78 8.12 -6.39 18.13
C ALA A 78 6.91 -5.46 17.96
N GLN A 79 7.07 -4.41 17.15
CA GLN A 79 5.99 -3.45 16.87
C GLN A 79 4.80 -4.13 16.15
N TRP A 80 5.06 -5.00 15.16
CA TRP A 80 4.01 -5.81 14.53
C TRP A 80 3.21 -6.64 15.55
N ARG A 81 3.89 -7.31 16.49
CA ARG A 81 3.20 -8.10 17.51
C ARG A 81 2.28 -7.25 18.36
N HIS A 82 2.74 -6.08 18.81
CA HIS A 82 1.89 -5.15 19.56
C HIS A 82 0.71 -4.64 18.76
N ASP A 83 0.92 -4.27 17.48
CA ASP A 83 -0.16 -3.79 16.61
C ASP A 83 -1.20 -4.89 16.35
N LEU A 84 -0.77 -6.14 16.20
CA LEU A 84 -1.66 -7.28 16.04
C LEU A 84 -2.42 -7.63 17.33
N ASP A 85 -1.79 -7.52 18.50
CA ASP A 85 -2.46 -7.70 19.79
C ASP A 85 -3.53 -6.63 20.01
N ASP A 86 -3.24 -5.36 19.69
CA ASP A 86 -4.21 -4.27 19.74
C ASP A 86 -5.34 -4.47 18.72
N ALA A 87 -5.03 -4.93 17.50
CA ALA A 87 -6.04 -5.21 16.48
C ALA A 87 -6.98 -6.35 16.90
N GLU A 88 -6.45 -7.44 17.48
CA GLU A 88 -7.24 -8.54 18.04
C GLU A 88 -8.24 -8.05 19.08
N GLU A 89 -7.80 -7.19 20.01
CA GLU A 89 -8.66 -6.66 21.07
C GLU A 89 -9.74 -5.72 20.51
N LEU A 90 -9.33 -4.78 19.64
CA LEU A 90 -10.23 -3.70 19.17
C LEU A 90 -11.18 -4.12 18.05
N LEU A 91 -10.85 -5.17 17.30
CA LEU A 91 -11.64 -5.65 16.16
C LEU A 91 -12.46 -6.91 16.49
N GLN A 92 -12.75 -7.16 17.75
CA GLN A 92 -13.65 -8.24 18.16
C GLN A 92 -15.03 -8.07 17.49
N GLY A 93 -15.44 -9.09 16.72
CA GLY A 93 -16.72 -9.05 15.98
C GLY A 93 -16.73 -8.20 14.72
N PHE A 94 -15.57 -7.70 14.27
CA PHE A 94 -15.46 -7.03 12.98
C PHE A 94 -15.61 -8.05 11.84
N ASP A 95 -16.52 -7.77 10.90
CA ASP A 95 -16.92 -8.64 9.78
C ASP A 95 -16.73 -7.99 8.39
N GLY A 96 -16.14 -6.80 8.36
CA GLY A 96 -15.81 -6.08 7.13
C GLY A 96 -14.50 -6.56 6.48
N VAL A 97 -14.03 -5.79 5.51
CA VAL A 97 -12.69 -6.00 4.90
C VAL A 97 -11.63 -5.34 5.78
N LEU A 98 -10.66 -6.12 6.27
CA LEU A 98 -9.45 -5.62 6.90
C LEU A 98 -8.32 -5.59 5.87
N LYS A 99 -7.92 -4.39 5.45
CA LYS A 99 -6.87 -4.17 4.46
C LYS A 99 -5.55 -3.86 5.16
N VAL A 100 -4.49 -4.63 4.89
CA VAL A 100 -3.16 -4.43 5.45
C VAL A 100 -2.18 -3.98 4.38
N GLY A 101 -1.44 -2.88 4.63
CA GLY A 101 -0.40 -2.34 3.77
C GLY A 101 0.97 -2.93 4.08
N VAL A 102 1.72 -3.26 3.02
CA VAL A 102 3.11 -3.75 3.09
C VAL A 102 3.90 -3.18 1.92
N ALA A 103 5.08 -2.60 2.18
CA ALA A 103 5.97 -2.20 1.08
C ALA A 103 6.37 -3.41 0.25
N GLY A 104 6.25 -3.28 -1.06
CA GLY A 104 6.54 -4.36 -1.98
C GLY A 104 8.03 -4.60 -2.24
N PRO A 105 8.37 -5.71 -2.89
CA PRO A 105 9.75 -6.16 -3.07
C PRO A 105 10.60 -5.18 -3.89
N TRP A 106 10.02 -4.47 -4.85
CA TRP A 106 10.76 -3.52 -5.68
C TRP A 106 11.08 -2.23 -4.95
N THR A 107 10.17 -1.73 -4.13
CA THR A 107 10.41 -0.59 -3.24
C THR A 107 11.47 -0.94 -2.20
N LEU A 108 11.41 -2.13 -1.60
CA LEU A 108 12.44 -2.58 -0.67
C LEU A 108 13.80 -2.74 -1.36
N ALA A 109 13.85 -3.35 -2.55
CA ALA A 109 15.10 -3.50 -3.30
C ALA A 109 15.72 -2.14 -3.68
N ALA A 110 14.90 -1.13 -3.95
CA ALA A 110 15.34 0.23 -4.26
C ALA A 110 15.78 1.03 -3.03
N CYS A 111 15.32 0.67 -1.81
CA CYS A 111 15.59 1.42 -0.57
C CYS A 111 16.66 0.77 0.31
N VAL A 112 16.77 -0.55 0.33
CA VAL A 112 17.66 -1.31 1.21
C VAL A 112 19.01 -1.54 0.56
N GLU A 113 20.09 -1.34 1.32
CA GLU A 113 21.47 -1.59 0.85
C GLU A 113 21.89 -3.05 1.07
N ARG A 114 22.75 -3.55 0.18
CA ARG A 114 23.44 -4.81 0.36
C ARG A 114 24.53 -4.69 1.43
N PHE A 115 24.98 -5.82 1.97
CA PHE A 115 26.11 -5.87 2.90
C PHE A 115 27.39 -5.20 2.33
N ALA A 116 27.67 -5.43 1.05
CA ALA A 116 28.84 -4.87 0.37
C ALA A 116 28.63 -3.43 -0.16
N GLY A 117 27.54 -2.78 0.21
CA GLY A 117 27.14 -1.45 -0.29
C GLY A 117 26.30 -1.50 -1.56
N ASP A 118 25.73 -0.34 -1.90
CA ASP A 118 24.73 -0.14 -2.95
C ASP A 118 23.39 -0.87 -2.68
N ARG A 119 22.37 -0.57 -3.47
CA ARG A 119 21.00 -1.08 -3.27
C ARG A 119 20.92 -2.58 -3.57
N LEU A 120 19.99 -3.29 -2.90
CA LEU A 120 19.64 -4.67 -3.24
C LEU A 120 19.23 -4.80 -4.72
N LEU A 121 18.69 -3.75 -5.29
CA LEU A 121 18.34 -3.63 -6.71
C LEU A 121 19.49 -3.97 -7.67
N ALA A 122 20.73 -3.80 -7.27
CA ALA A 122 21.91 -4.07 -8.10
C ALA A 122 22.17 -5.56 -8.35
N ASP A 123 21.53 -6.47 -7.59
CA ASP A 123 21.82 -7.90 -7.61
C ASP A 123 20.56 -8.73 -7.82
N HIS A 124 20.51 -9.50 -8.91
CA HIS A 124 19.33 -10.31 -9.25
C HIS A 124 19.02 -11.38 -8.19
N GLY A 125 20.06 -12.05 -7.66
CA GLY A 125 19.88 -13.06 -6.60
C GLY A 125 19.31 -12.46 -5.34
N ALA A 126 19.84 -11.29 -4.92
CA ALA A 126 19.36 -10.57 -3.75
C ALA A 126 17.92 -10.08 -3.90
N ARG A 127 17.51 -9.59 -5.08
CA ARG A 127 16.11 -9.20 -5.36
C ARG A 127 15.17 -10.37 -5.22
N ARG A 128 15.53 -11.52 -5.80
CA ARG A 128 14.72 -12.74 -5.73
C ARG A 128 14.60 -13.25 -4.29
N GLU A 129 15.70 -13.34 -3.56
CA GLU A 129 15.71 -13.79 -2.17
C GLU A 129 14.90 -12.87 -1.27
N LEU A 130 15.00 -11.55 -1.44
CA LEU A 130 14.19 -10.56 -0.73
C LEU A 130 12.71 -10.76 -0.99
N SER A 131 12.30 -10.91 -2.26
CA SER A 131 10.89 -11.11 -2.63
C SER A 131 10.34 -12.40 -2.02
N GLN A 132 11.08 -13.51 -2.08
CA GLN A 132 10.66 -14.78 -1.50
C GLN A 132 10.53 -14.70 0.02
N ALA A 133 11.48 -14.08 0.70
CA ALA A 133 11.45 -13.91 2.15
C ALA A 133 10.29 -13.00 2.60
N LEU A 134 10.02 -11.92 1.86
CA LEU A 134 8.87 -11.05 2.12
C LEU A 134 7.54 -11.79 1.89
N ALA A 135 7.44 -12.57 0.81
CA ALA A 135 6.22 -13.35 0.52
C ALA A 135 5.91 -14.37 1.63
N ALA A 136 6.93 -15.03 2.16
CA ALA A 136 6.78 -15.92 3.32
C ALA A 136 6.28 -15.15 4.55
N GLY A 137 6.85 -13.98 4.86
CA GLY A 137 6.41 -13.14 5.97
C GLY A 137 4.98 -12.59 5.81
N VAL A 138 4.54 -12.33 4.58
CA VAL A 138 3.16 -11.92 4.27
C VAL A 138 2.18 -13.09 4.48
N GLU A 139 2.57 -14.32 4.14
CA GLU A 139 1.74 -15.51 4.41
C GLU A 139 1.60 -15.77 5.92
N ASP A 140 2.68 -15.61 6.69
CA ASP A 140 2.64 -15.69 8.14
C ASP A 140 1.72 -14.61 8.73
N LEU A 141 1.79 -13.36 8.22
CA LEU A 141 0.91 -12.27 8.62
C LEU A 141 -0.55 -12.59 8.31
N ARG A 142 -0.85 -13.18 7.15
CA ARG A 142 -2.20 -13.63 6.80
C ARG A 142 -2.73 -14.62 7.84
N GLY A 143 -1.93 -15.62 8.20
CA GLY A 143 -2.28 -16.61 9.22
C GLY A 143 -2.56 -15.98 10.58
N GLU A 144 -1.73 -15.01 11.01
CA GLU A 144 -1.93 -14.26 12.25
C GLU A 144 -3.23 -13.45 12.24
N LEU A 145 -3.50 -12.70 11.16
CA LEU A 145 -4.72 -11.89 11.04
C LEU A 145 -5.98 -12.75 10.97
N SER A 146 -5.96 -13.85 10.21
CA SER A 146 -7.10 -14.79 10.14
C SER A 146 -7.46 -15.40 11.49
N ARG A 147 -6.46 -15.67 12.31
CA ARG A 147 -6.66 -16.23 13.66
C ARG A 147 -7.18 -15.17 14.65
N ARG A 148 -6.67 -13.94 14.57
CA ARG A 148 -6.95 -12.85 15.51
C ARG A 148 -8.26 -12.11 15.21
N VAL A 149 -8.60 -11.95 13.93
CA VAL A 149 -9.82 -11.26 13.46
C VAL A 149 -10.58 -12.19 12.50
N PRO A 150 -11.14 -13.29 13.00
CA PRO A 150 -11.67 -14.39 12.15
C PRO A 150 -12.91 -14.00 11.35
N GLY A 151 -13.62 -12.94 11.70
CA GLY A 151 -14.78 -12.42 10.94
C GLY A 151 -14.38 -11.57 9.74
N ALA A 152 -13.15 -11.07 9.69
CA ALA A 152 -12.72 -10.15 8.65
C ALA A 152 -12.39 -10.87 7.33
N THR A 153 -12.79 -10.26 6.21
CA THR A 153 -12.20 -10.57 4.91
C THR A 153 -10.87 -9.83 4.77
N LEU A 154 -9.78 -10.55 4.54
CA LEU A 154 -8.45 -9.95 4.50
C LEU A 154 -8.08 -9.45 3.10
N TRP A 155 -7.59 -8.21 3.01
CA TRP A 155 -6.99 -7.66 1.79
C TRP A 155 -5.53 -7.29 2.03
N LEU A 156 -4.65 -7.73 1.13
CA LEU A 156 -3.26 -7.28 1.09
C LEU A 156 -3.15 -6.07 0.15
N GLN A 157 -2.64 -4.95 0.65
CA GLN A 157 -2.17 -3.84 -0.19
C GLN A 157 -0.65 -3.88 -0.27
N VAL A 158 -0.12 -3.99 -1.49
CA VAL A 158 1.33 -3.92 -1.75
C VAL A 158 1.67 -2.53 -2.25
N ASP A 159 2.50 -1.82 -1.50
CA ASP A 159 2.87 -0.44 -1.79
C ASP A 159 4.19 -0.40 -2.57
N GLU A 160 4.11 0.02 -3.83
CA GLU A 160 5.22 0.05 -4.77
C GLU A 160 5.49 1.44 -5.37
N PRO A 161 5.75 2.47 -4.55
CA PRO A 161 6.04 3.82 -5.07
C PRO A 161 7.30 3.87 -5.94
N SER A 162 8.21 2.91 -5.81
CA SER A 162 9.43 2.83 -6.61
C SER A 162 9.28 2.08 -7.94
N LEU A 163 8.15 1.41 -8.19
CA LEU A 163 7.97 0.48 -9.32
C LEU A 163 8.27 1.12 -10.68
N VAL A 164 7.73 2.30 -10.95
CA VAL A 164 7.95 3.01 -12.20
C VAL A 164 9.43 3.42 -12.37
N ALA A 165 10.06 3.87 -11.29
CA ALA A 165 11.48 4.25 -11.30
C ALA A 165 12.42 3.03 -11.48
N VAL A 166 12.04 1.87 -10.91
CA VAL A 166 12.76 0.60 -11.11
C VAL A 166 12.61 0.15 -12.57
N ARG A 167 11.38 0.13 -13.11
CA ARG A 167 11.08 -0.24 -14.50
C ARG A 167 11.87 0.61 -15.49
N SER A 168 11.96 1.92 -15.26
CA SER A 168 12.62 2.87 -16.15
C SER A 168 14.14 3.01 -15.92
N GLY A 169 14.73 2.35 -14.92
CA GLY A 169 16.13 2.53 -14.56
C GLY A 169 16.43 3.93 -14.00
N ALA A 170 15.49 4.55 -13.33
CA ALA A 170 15.64 5.90 -12.77
C ALA A 170 16.23 5.91 -11.34
N ILE A 171 16.32 4.74 -10.66
CA ILE A 171 16.85 4.64 -9.30
C ILE A 171 18.35 4.96 -9.28
N PRO A 172 18.79 5.95 -8.47
CA PRO A 172 20.22 6.27 -8.36
C PRO A 172 20.97 5.18 -7.58
N THR A 173 22.23 4.94 -7.97
CA THR A 173 23.16 4.18 -7.14
C THR A 173 23.45 4.91 -5.83
N SER A 174 23.93 4.20 -4.81
CA SER A 174 24.29 4.82 -3.52
C SER A 174 25.33 5.93 -3.63
N SER A 175 26.17 5.90 -4.66
CA SER A 175 27.14 6.97 -4.95
C SER A 175 26.50 8.24 -5.51
N GLY A 176 25.28 8.15 -6.07
CA GLY A 176 24.60 9.24 -6.77
C GLY A 176 25.13 9.58 -8.16
N PHE A 177 26.27 9.00 -8.58
CA PHE A 177 26.90 9.32 -9.88
C PHE A 177 26.32 8.53 -11.05
N SER A 178 25.57 7.48 -10.79
CA SER A 178 24.99 6.60 -11.80
C SER A 178 23.59 6.18 -11.41
N LYS A 179 22.92 5.44 -12.30
CA LYS A 179 21.61 4.84 -12.05
C LYS A 179 21.71 3.32 -12.20
N HIS A 180 20.83 2.61 -11.49
CA HIS A 180 20.64 1.18 -11.71
C HIS A 180 20.04 0.92 -13.09
N ARG A 181 20.29 -0.26 -13.63
CA ARG A 181 19.65 -0.69 -14.88
C ARG A 181 18.14 -0.83 -14.68
N SER A 182 17.41 -0.60 -15.74
CA SER A 182 15.98 -0.93 -15.79
C SER A 182 15.76 -2.42 -15.53
N VAL A 183 14.65 -2.73 -14.91
CA VAL A 183 14.17 -4.10 -14.73
C VAL A 183 13.05 -4.33 -15.72
N ASP A 184 13.06 -5.45 -16.43
CA ASP A 184 12.06 -5.76 -17.44
C ASP A 184 10.73 -6.24 -16.80
N THR A 185 9.65 -6.16 -17.56
CA THR A 185 8.32 -6.53 -17.09
C THR A 185 8.22 -7.98 -16.60
N PRO A 186 8.80 -9.00 -17.26
CA PRO A 186 8.76 -10.37 -16.76
C PRO A 186 9.35 -10.52 -15.35
N GLU A 187 10.50 -9.89 -15.07
CA GLU A 187 11.11 -9.94 -13.75
C GLU A 187 10.29 -9.18 -12.71
N LEU A 188 9.73 -8.01 -13.09
CA LEU A 188 8.81 -7.27 -12.21
C LEU A 188 7.62 -8.13 -11.79
N VAL A 189 7.01 -8.81 -12.75
CA VAL A 189 5.85 -9.69 -12.54
C VAL A 189 6.22 -10.90 -11.68
N GLU A 190 7.34 -11.58 -11.96
CA GLU A 190 7.78 -12.74 -11.19
C GLU A 190 7.91 -12.44 -9.70
N ALA A 191 8.50 -11.29 -9.36
CA ALA A 191 8.66 -10.89 -7.96
C ALA A 191 7.34 -10.47 -7.28
N LEU A 192 6.35 -9.97 -8.04
CA LEU A 192 5.06 -9.50 -7.51
C LEU A 192 3.97 -10.58 -7.48
N ALA A 193 4.05 -11.60 -8.34
CA ALA A 193 3.02 -12.63 -8.46
C ALA A 193 2.66 -13.34 -7.13
N PRO A 194 3.61 -13.67 -6.23
CA PRO A 194 3.26 -14.25 -4.94
C PRO A 194 2.31 -13.40 -4.11
N PHE A 195 2.42 -12.07 -4.22
CA PHE A 195 1.58 -11.12 -3.48
C PHE A 195 0.21 -10.94 -4.12
N GLY A 196 0.12 -11.03 -5.45
CA GLY A 196 -1.16 -11.02 -6.16
C GLY A 196 -2.10 -12.13 -5.71
N ALA A 197 -1.55 -13.29 -5.37
CA ALA A 197 -2.28 -14.48 -4.94
C ALA A 197 -2.33 -14.67 -3.40
N ALA A 198 -1.57 -13.92 -2.62
CA ALA A 198 -1.28 -14.21 -1.22
C ALA A 198 -2.54 -14.38 -0.33
N PHE A 199 -3.59 -13.60 -0.57
CA PHE A 199 -4.81 -13.62 0.24
C PHE A 199 -6.01 -14.27 -0.48
N ALA A 200 -5.78 -14.89 -1.65
CA ALA A 200 -6.80 -15.67 -2.35
C ALA A 200 -7.05 -17.04 -1.68
N PRO A 201 -8.21 -17.69 -1.91
CA PRO A 201 -9.35 -17.21 -2.70
C PRO A 201 -10.31 -16.31 -1.92
N ASP A 202 -10.27 -16.32 -0.57
CA ASP A 202 -11.27 -15.71 0.29
C ASP A 202 -11.01 -14.23 0.60
N GLY A 203 -9.85 -13.73 0.17
CA GLY A 203 -9.42 -12.34 0.36
C GLY A 203 -9.12 -11.62 -0.96
N GLY A 204 -8.56 -10.41 -0.86
CA GLY A 204 -8.21 -9.58 -2.00
C GLY A 204 -6.76 -9.11 -1.99
N SER A 205 -6.27 -8.71 -3.16
CA SER A 205 -4.96 -8.08 -3.31
C SER A 205 -5.07 -6.76 -4.06
N VAL A 206 -4.34 -5.76 -3.61
CA VAL A 206 -4.29 -4.41 -4.16
C VAL A 206 -2.84 -4.05 -4.43
N LEU A 207 -2.49 -3.71 -5.67
CA LEU A 207 -1.21 -3.03 -5.92
C LEU A 207 -1.43 -1.52 -5.83
N HIS A 208 -0.70 -0.85 -4.96
CA HIS A 208 -0.72 0.60 -4.82
C HIS A 208 0.56 1.22 -5.38
N CYS A 209 0.41 2.14 -6.32
CA CYS A 209 1.50 2.98 -6.80
C CYS A 209 0.97 4.40 -7.06
N CYS A 210 1.54 5.38 -6.38
CA CYS A 210 1.23 6.80 -6.53
C CYS A 210 2.26 7.54 -7.40
N ALA A 211 3.12 6.82 -8.14
CA ALA A 211 4.07 7.40 -9.07
C ALA A 211 3.43 7.58 -10.47
N PRO A 212 3.75 8.66 -11.19
CA PRO A 212 3.31 8.81 -12.56
C PRO A 212 4.01 7.80 -13.49
N GLY A 213 3.30 7.34 -14.52
CA GLY A 213 3.80 6.40 -15.53
C GLY A 213 3.04 5.09 -15.57
N GLY A 214 3.34 4.24 -16.56
CA GLY A 214 2.64 2.98 -16.79
C GLY A 214 3.10 1.86 -15.86
N TRP A 215 2.15 1.17 -15.22
CA TRP A 215 2.41 0.05 -14.33
C TRP A 215 1.22 -0.91 -14.14
N LEU A 216 0.04 -0.55 -14.65
CA LEU A 216 -1.16 -1.38 -14.50
C LEU A 216 -1.05 -2.71 -15.26
N ASP A 217 -0.28 -2.76 -16.34
CA ASP A 217 0.09 -3.98 -17.05
C ASP A 217 0.86 -4.97 -16.16
N VAL A 218 1.77 -4.46 -15.32
CA VAL A 218 2.52 -5.26 -14.34
C VAL A 218 1.56 -5.82 -13.27
N ALA A 219 0.68 -4.98 -12.71
CA ALA A 219 -0.33 -5.40 -11.73
C ALA A 219 -1.23 -6.51 -12.28
N ARG A 220 -1.70 -6.36 -13.53
CA ARG A 220 -2.53 -7.34 -14.23
C ARG A 220 -1.79 -8.66 -14.39
N SER A 221 -0.57 -8.61 -14.91
CA SER A 221 0.23 -9.81 -15.18
C SER A 221 0.67 -10.52 -13.90
N ALA A 222 0.86 -9.79 -12.80
CA ALA A 222 1.17 -10.35 -11.49
C ALA A 222 -0.08 -10.88 -10.74
N GLY A 223 -1.27 -10.78 -11.33
CA GLY A 223 -2.50 -11.39 -10.79
C GLY A 223 -3.18 -10.61 -9.67
N PHE A 224 -2.89 -9.31 -9.49
CA PHE A 224 -3.60 -8.50 -8.51
C PHE A 224 -5.09 -8.37 -8.85
N ALA A 225 -5.94 -8.51 -7.85
CA ALA A 225 -7.39 -8.37 -8.00
C ALA A 225 -7.81 -6.91 -8.15
N SER A 226 -7.06 -6.00 -7.54
CA SER A 226 -7.36 -4.56 -7.51
C SER A 226 -6.10 -3.72 -7.65
N VAL A 227 -6.28 -2.46 -8.03
CA VAL A 227 -5.22 -1.43 -7.99
C VAL A 227 -5.68 -0.23 -7.18
N SER A 228 -4.74 0.48 -6.57
CA SER A 228 -4.97 1.78 -5.93
C SER A 228 -4.13 2.84 -6.63
N VAL A 229 -4.78 3.82 -7.24
CA VAL A 229 -4.17 4.81 -8.12
C VAL A 229 -4.43 6.23 -7.62
N ASP A 230 -3.52 7.16 -7.92
CA ASP A 230 -3.81 8.59 -7.78
C ASP A 230 -4.65 9.05 -8.98
N ALA A 231 -5.88 9.44 -8.73
CA ALA A 231 -6.83 9.88 -9.75
C ALA A 231 -6.35 11.11 -10.56
N ALA A 232 -5.37 11.86 -10.05
CA ALA A 232 -4.85 13.05 -10.73
C ALA A 232 -3.81 12.73 -11.81
N ILE A 233 -3.10 11.60 -11.67
CA ILE A 233 -1.92 11.29 -12.49
C ILE A 233 -1.97 9.93 -13.19
N VAL A 234 -2.95 9.09 -12.88
CA VAL A 234 -3.09 7.78 -13.51
C VAL A 234 -3.25 7.92 -15.03
N ASP A 235 -2.58 7.04 -15.77
CA ASP A 235 -2.79 6.94 -17.21
C ASP A 235 -4.21 6.42 -17.50
N ARG A 236 -4.96 7.17 -18.29
CA ARG A 236 -6.38 6.89 -18.55
C ARG A 236 -6.60 5.69 -19.47
N GLU A 237 -5.69 5.45 -20.42
CA GLU A 237 -5.80 4.32 -21.33
C GLU A 237 -5.52 3.02 -20.57
N GLU A 238 -4.49 3.01 -19.72
CA GLU A 238 -4.23 1.88 -18.84
C GLU A 238 -5.38 1.63 -17.84
N LEU A 239 -5.94 2.71 -17.27
CA LEU A 239 -7.07 2.61 -16.35
C LEU A 239 -8.31 2.06 -17.05
N ALA A 240 -8.61 2.53 -18.26
CA ALA A 240 -9.72 2.00 -19.06
C ALA A 240 -9.55 0.51 -19.34
N ALA A 241 -8.37 0.09 -19.80
CA ALA A 241 -8.06 -1.31 -20.07
C ALA A 241 -8.13 -2.20 -18.81
N TRP A 242 -7.82 -1.65 -17.63
CA TRP A 242 -7.98 -2.34 -16.34
C TRP A 242 -9.46 -2.52 -15.98
N CYS A 243 -10.24 -1.44 -16.12
CA CYS A 243 -11.66 -1.42 -15.76
C CYS A 243 -12.53 -2.21 -16.75
N ASP A 244 -12.15 -2.34 -18.02
CA ASP A 244 -12.83 -3.20 -19.03
C ASP A 244 -12.91 -4.67 -18.58
N GLU A 245 -11.94 -5.14 -17.79
CA GLU A 245 -11.95 -6.46 -17.17
C GLU A 245 -12.77 -6.52 -15.86
N GLN A 246 -13.44 -5.42 -15.47
CA GLN A 246 -14.18 -5.26 -14.20
C GLN A 246 -13.35 -5.59 -12.95
N ARG A 247 -12.06 -5.37 -13.00
CA ARG A 247 -11.15 -5.53 -11.85
C ARG A 247 -11.35 -4.39 -10.84
N GLY A 248 -11.03 -4.66 -9.59
CA GLY A 248 -11.16 -3.67 -8.53
C GLY A 248 -10.26 -2.44 -8.75
N VAL A 249 -10.78 -1.25 -8.46
CA VAL A 249 -10.01 -0.01 -8.51
C VAL A 249 -10.35 0.89 -7.32
N ILE A 250 -9.33 1.36 -6.64
CA ILE A 250 -9.42 2.40 -5.61
C ILE A 250 -8.94 3.69 -6.26
N LEU A 251 -9.88 4.60 -6.55
CA LEU A 251 -9.57 5.92 -7.09
C LEU A 251 -9.17 6.85 -5.95
N GLY A 252 -7.91 7.19 -5.86
CA GLY A 252 -7.34 8.11 -4.89
C GLY A 252 -7.71 9.55 -5.21
N VAL A 253 -8.85 10.02 -4.70
CA VAL A 253 -9.37 11.37 -4.94
C VAL A 253 -8.98 12.37 -3.85
N VAL A 254 -8.60 11.89 -2.67
CA VAL A 254 -8.02 12.73 -1.61
C VAL A 254 -6.54 12.87 -1.89
N ASP A 255 -6.11 14.08 -2.21
CA ASP A 255 -4.70 14.40 -2.39
C ASP A 255 -3.97 14.28 -1.04
N SER A 256 -2.86 13.56 -0.99
CA SER A 256 -2.07 13.33 0.22
C SER A 256 -1.08 14.48 0.55
N ALA A 257 -0.87 15.41 -0.38
CA ALA A 257 0.06 16.52 -0.22
C ALA A 257 -0.54 17.79 0.42
N PRO A 258 -1.86 18.08 0.37
CA PRO A 258 -2.39 19.34 0.84
C PRO A 258 -2.32 19.47 2.37
N ARG A 259 -2.24 20.73 2.80
CA ARG A 259 -2.14 21.10 4.21
C ARG A 259 -3.49 21.33 4.89
N ALA A 260 -4.57 21.30 4.13
CA ALA A 260 -5.94 21.53 4.60
C ALA A 260 -6.91 20.52 4.00
N PRO A 261 -8.00 20.17 4.69
CA PRO A 261 -9.03 19.27 4.18
C PRO A 261 -9.64 19.79 2.86
N GLN A 262 -9.87 18.87 1.95
CA GLN A 262 -10.51 19.11 0.66
C GLN A 262 -12.03 18.97 0.81
N GLY A 263 -12.79 19.93 0.25
CA GLY A 263 -14.25 19.89 0.31
C GLY A 263 -14.83 18.76 -0.56
N VAL A 264 -16.01 18.32 -0.21
CA VAL A 264 -16.76 17.23 -0.88
C VAL A 264 -16.86 17.46 -2.39
N ASP A 265 -17.23 18.67 -2.85
CA ASP A 265 -17.37 18.99 -4.26
C ASP A 265 -16.05 18.87 -5.04
N ALA A 266 -14.92 19.15 -4.39
CA ALA A 266 -13.61 18.98 -5.01
C ALA A 266 -13.26 17.51 -5.22
N LEU A 267 -13.59 16.66 -4.27
CA LEU A 267 -13.40 15.21 -4.36
C LEU A 267 -14.30 14.61 -5.44
N VAL A 268 -15.57 14.98 -5.49
CA VAL A 268 -16.53 14.54 -6.52
C VAL A 268 -16.05 14.97 -7.91
N ARG A 269 -15.64 16.23 -8.07
CA ARG A 269 -15.11 16.70 -9.38
C ARG A 269 -13.88 15.88 -9.80
N ARG A 270 -12.96 15.58 -8.89
CA ARG A 270 -11.78 14.77 -9.20
C ARG A 270 -12.19 13.36 -9.63
N ALA A 271 -13.08 12.70 -8.91
CA ALA A 271 -13.61 11.40 -9.30
C ALA A 271 -14.25 11.42 -10.69
N LEU A 272 -15.13 12.38 -10.95
CA LEU A 272 -15.81 12.53 -12.24
C LEU A 272 -14.83 12.86 -13.38
N THR A 273 -13.81 13.69 -13.14
CA THR A 273 -12.80 14.05 -14.16
C THR A 273 -11.99 12.83 -14.58
N THR A 274 -11.78 11.87 -13.68
CA THR A 274 -11.06 10.64 -13.99
C THR A 274 -11.99 9.58 -14.60
N TRP A 275 -13.21 9.43 -14.06
CA TRP A 275 -14.11 8.33 -14.44
C TRP A 275 -14.91 8.59 -15.73
N ARG A 276 -15.50 9.78 -15.89
CA ARG A 276 -16.36 10.09 -17.06
C ARG A 276 -15.70 9.83 -18.42
N PRO A 277 -14.40 10.16 -18.64
CA PRO A 277 -13.74 9.88 -19.91
C PRO A 277 -13.62 8.39 -20.25
N LEU A 278 -13.75 7.49 -19.27
CA LEU A 278 -13.74 6.06 -19.50
C LEU A 278 -15.03 5.55 -20.16
N GLN A 279 -16.11 6.33 -20.09
CA GLN A 279 -17.43 5.99 -20.65
C GLN A 279 -17.99 4.65 -20.15
N MET A 280 -17.71 4.32 -18.91
CA MET A 280 -18.10 3.06 -18.26
C MET A 280 -19.12 3.30 -17.17
N ALA A 281 -20.06 2.36 -17.00
CA ALA A 281 -20.90 2.31 -15.80
C ALA A 281 -20.07 2.01 -14.57
N LEU A 282 -20.51 2.49 -13.39
CA LEU A 282 -19.93 2.05 -12.14
C LEU A 282 -20.26 0.58 -11.88
N TYR A 283 -19.34 -0.11 -11.20
CA TYR A 283 -19.51 -1.49 -10.76
C TYR A 283 -18.95 -1.65 -9.33
N ASP A 284 -19.31 -2.73 -8.66
CA ASP A 284 -18.98 -2.95 -7.23
C ASP A 284 -17.46 -2.96 -6.91
N GLY A 285 -16.63 -3.16 -7.93
CA GLY A 285 -15.16 -3.11 -7.81
C GLY A 285 -14.57 -1.69 -7.68
N VAL A 286 -15.38 -0.62 -7.86
CA VAL A 286 -14.90 0.76 -7.79
C VAL A 286 -15.07 1.32 -6.38
N LEU A 287 -13.97 1.79 -5.81
CA LEU A 287 -13.92 2.45 -4.51
C LEU A 287 -13.32 3.86 -4.65
N LEU A 288 -13.70 4.78 -3.78
CA LEU A 288 -12.93 6.02 -3.60
C LEU A 288 -11.96 5.89 -2.42
N GLY A 289 -10.80 6.54 -2.55
CA GLY A 289 -9.77 6.49 -1.53
C GLY A 289 -8.89 7.74 -1.45
N THR A 290 -7.84 7.63 -0.65
CA THR A 290 -6.74 8.60 -0.64
C THR A 290 -5.73 8.27 -1.73
N SER A 291 -5.12 9.29 -2.35
CA SER A 291 -4.12 9.09 -3.42
C SER A 291 -2.84 8.41 -2.92
N CYS A 292 -2.53 8.61 -1.66
CA CYS A 292 -1.43 7.98 -0.92
C CYS A 292 -1.73 8.06 0.58
N GLY A 293 -0.76 7.73 1.44
CA GLY A 293 -0.88 7.84 2.89
C GLY A 293 -1.06 9.28 3.38
N LEU A 294 -1.63 9.44 4.56
CA LEU A 294 -1.90 10.72 5.21
C LEU A 294 -0.92 11.03 6.37
N ALA A 295 0.18 10.29 6.50
CA ALA A 295 1.14 10.47 7.60
C ALA A 295 1.68 11.89 7.73
N GLY A 296 1.82 12.63 6.63
CA GLY A 296 2.25 14.03 6.61
C GLY A 296 1.17 15.06 6.95
N TRP A 297 -0.05 14.62 7.28
CA TRP A 297 -1.17 15.51 7.58
C TRP A 297 -1.19 15.95 9.04
N ASN A 298 -1.90 17.05 9.31
CA ASN A 298 -2.28 17.37 10.69
C ASN A 298 -3.33 16.35 11.17
N ARG A 299 -3.08 15.73 12.31
CA ARG A 299 -3.98 14.71 12.91
C ARG A 299 -5.44 15.18 13.01
N ALA A 300 -5.67 16.45 13.37
CA ALA A 300 -7.02 17.02 13.48
C ALA A 300 -7.80 17.06 12.17
N ASN A 301 -7.11 17.00 11.03
CA ASN A 301 -7.72 17.10 9.71
C ASN A 301 -8.07 15.72 9.11
N VAL A 302 -7.55 14.62 9.65
CA VAL A 302 -7.75 13.28 9.09
C VAL A 302 -9.23 12.84 9.14
N SER A 303 -9.84 12.84 10.32
CA SER A 303 -11.25 12.40 10.46
C SER A 303 -12.23 13.27 9.68
N PRO A 304 -12.12 14.62 9.67
CA PRO A 304 -12.95 15.45 8.79
C PRO A 304 -12.76 15.12 7.29
N GLN A 305 -11.54 14.83 6.86
CA GLN A 305 -11.27 14.47 5.46
C GLN A 305 -11.89 13.13 5.08
N LEU A 306 -11.75 12.10 5.92
CA LEU A 306 -12.35 10.78 5.65
C LEU A 306 -13.89 10.85 5.68
N SER A 307 -14.46 11.68 6.54
CA SER A 307 -15.90 11.97 6.54
C SER A 307 -16.35 12.68 5.26
N ALA A 308 -15.54 13.60 4.73
CA ALA A 308 -15.80 14.24 3.44
C ALA A 308 -15.68 13.24 2.27
N LEU A 309 -14.72 12.30 2.33
CA LEU A 309 -14.56 11.25 1.33
C LEU A 309 -15.80 10.34 1.26
N ARG A 310 -16.36 9.92 2.41
CA ARG A 310 -17.59 9.11 2.45
C ARG A 310 -18.77 9.84 1.79
N ARG A 311 -18.93 11.14 2.08
CA ARG A 311 -19.98 11.95 1.45
C ARG A 311 -19.75 12.12 -0.05
N ALA A 312 -18.50 12.29 -0.45
CA ALA A 312 -18.15 12.41 -1.88
C ALA A 312 -18.44 11.11 -2.64
N ALA A 313 -18.21 9.95 -2.02
CA ALA A 313 -18.50 8.65 -2.63
C ALA A 313 -20.01 8.48 -2.94
N ALA A 314 -20.90 8.84 -2.00
CA ALA A 314 -22.34 8.79 -2.24
C ALA A 314 -22.77 9.72 -3.39
N LEU A 315 -22.27 10.97 -3.41
CA LEU A 315 -22.58 11.93 -4.48
C LEU A 315 -22.00 11.54 -5.84
N PHE A 316 -20.82 10.90 -5.84
CA PHE A 316 -20.22 10.42 -7.08
C PHE A 316 -21.06 9.28 -7.68
N GLU A 317 -21.50 8.32 -6.87
CA GLU A 317 -22.40 7.24 -7.28
C GLU A 317 -23.69 7.79 -7.89
N GLU A 318 -24.40 8.70 -7.19
CA GLU A 318 -25.61 9.37 -7.72
C GLU A 318 -25.38 10.15 -9.02
N SER A 319 -24.15 10.68 -9.25
CA SER A 319 -23.80 11.49 -10.41
C SER A 319 -23.42 10.67 -11.64
N THR A 320 -23.15 9.39 -11.46
CA THR A 320 -22.79 8.44 -12.54
C THR A 320 -23.98 7.58 -12.97
N ASP A 321 -25.01 7.44 -12.11
CA ASP A 321 -26.26 6.73 -12.45
C ASP A 321 -27.22 7.57 -13.33
N ARG A 322 -26.90 8.86 -13.57
CA ARG A 322 -27.68 9.78 -14.40
C ARG A 322 -27.07 9.91 -15.81
#